data_0669dcd7b3470e114685805e0438ed2e
#
_entry.id   0669dcd7b3470e114685805e0438ed2e
#
_cell.length_a   1.000
_cell.length_b   1.000
_cell.length_c   1.000
_cell.angle_alpha   90.00
_cell.angle_beta   90.00
_cell.angle_gamma   90.00
#
_symmetry.space_group_name_H-M   'P 1'
#
loop_
_entity.id
_entity.type
_entity.pdbx_description
1 polymer ?
#
loop_
_entity_poly.entity_id
_entity_poly.type
_entity_poly.pdbx_seq_one_letter_code
_entity_poly.pdbx_strand_id
1 'polypeptide(L)'
;MVRDGQVVDSFYSLIQPEPNYYNYWCQRVHGISQDDTDDAPVFSKVWQQLEERIAEVYFSDQELDDIRYQIATLPYVAHNARFDEGCLKAVFKVYQMDYPDYRFYDTLTASRRQFGQSLPNHQLHTVAAACGYDLQNHHHALADAEACAAIALYLL
;
A
#
# COMPACT_ATOMS: atom_id res chain seq x y z
N MET A 1 6.69 3.58 5.13
CA MET A 1 7.88 3.92 4.32
C MET A 1 9.09 3.28 4.94
N VAL A 2 9.99 2.77 4.11
CA VAL A 2 11.19 2.02 4.56
C VAL A 2 12.44 2.71 3.99
N ARG A 3 13.46 2.93 4.81
CA ARG A 3 14.77 3.45 4.42
C ARG A 3 15.85 2.78 5.25
N ASP A 4 16.95 2.38 4.61
CA ASP A 4 18.11 1.75 5.26
C ASP A 4 17.75 0.52 6.13
N GLY A 5 16.82 -0.29 5.65
CA GLY A 5 16.36 -1.51 6.33
C GLY A 5 15.43 -1.29 7.51
N GLN A 6 14.88 -0.09 7.69
CA GLN A 6 13.99 0.25 8.80
C GLN A 6 12.72 0.94 8.31
N VAL A 7 11.61 0.70 9.00
CA VAL A 7 10.38 1.50 8.83
C VAL A 7 10.63 2.86 9.48
N VAL A 8 10.64 3.92 8.67
CA VAL A 8 10.96 5.28 9.11
C VAL A 8 9.72 6.16 9.21
N ASP A 9 8.64 5.79 8.53
CA ASP A 9 7.39 6.56 8.55
C ASP A 9 6.21 5.73 8.09
N SER A 10 4.99 6.17 8.42
CA SER A 10 3.73 5.57 7.97
C SER A 10 2.73 6.65 7.55
N PHE A 11 1.84 6.31 6.63
CA PHE A 11 0.77 7.17 6.18
C PHE A 11 -0.53 6.37 6.10
N TYR A 12 -1.59 6.91 6.64
CA TYR A 12 -2.93 6.31 6.60
C TYR A 12 -3.97 7.40 6.40
N SER A 13 -4.96 7.15 5.55
CA SER A 13 -6.14 7.98 5.39
C SER A 13 -7.34 7.14 4.97
N LEU A 14 -8.50 7.48 5.47
CA LEU A 14 -9.75 7.09 4.86
C LEU A 14 -9.96 7.94 3.60
N ILE A 15 -10.67 7.38 2.62
CA ILE A 15 -10.95 8.02 1.34
C ILE A 15 -12.45 7.93 1.08
N GLN A 16 -13.07 9.07 0.75
CA GLN A 16 -14.41 9.05 0.19
C GLN A 16 -14.35 8.47 -1.23
N PRO A 17 -15.04 7.35 -1.52
CA PRO A 17 -14.96 6.72 -2.84
C PRO A 17 -15.68 7.53 -3.92
N GLU A 18 -15.20 7.46 -5.16
CA GLU A 18 -15.84 7.99 -6.34
C GLU A 18 -16.00 6.87 -7.40
N PRO A 19 -17.20 6.52 -7.83
CA PRO A 19 -18.49 6.99 -7.29
C PRO A 19 -18.71 6.55 -5.84
N ASN A 20 -19.54 7.30 -5.09
CA ASN A 20 -19.85 6.98 -3.68
C ASN A 20 -20.77 5.74 -3.61
N TYR A 21 -20.15 4.58 -3.79
CA TYR A 21 -20.80 3.26 -3.81
C TYR A 21 -20.05 2.26 -2.95
N TYR A 22 -20.79 1.56 -2.12
CA TYR A 22 -20.26 0.56 -1.18
C TYR A 22 -20.74 -0.83 -1.53
N ASN A 23 -19.79 -1.72 -1.80
CA ASN A 23 -20.09 -3.13 -2.01
C ASN A 23 -20.20 -3.85 -0.67
N TYR A 24 -21.33 -4.48 -0.41
CA TYR A 24 -21.59 -5.22 0.84
C TYR A 24 -20.49 -6.24 1.19
N TRP A 25 -19.98 -6.99 0.19
CA TRP A 25 -18.95 -7.99 0.44
C TRP A 25 -17.60 -7.37 0.80
N CYS A 26 -17.25 -6.26 0.16
CA CYS A 26 -16.04 -5.51 0.50
C CYS A 26 -16.13 -4.95 1.92
N GLN A 27 -17.25 -4.34 2.29
CA GLN A 27 -17.46 -3.83 3.64
C GLN A 27 -17.31 -4.92 4.72
N ARG A 28 -17.76 -6.14 4.45
CA ARG A 28 -17.55 -7.27 5.37
C ARG A 28 -16.09 -7.66 5.56
N VAL A 29 -15.23 -7.36 4.61
CA VAL A 29 -13.79 -7.64 4.69
C VAL A 29 -13.05 -6.57 5.46
N HIS A 30 -13.22 -5.28 5.08
CA HIS A 30 -12.46 -4.17 5.64
C HIS A 30 -13.19 -3.41 6.76
N GLY A 31 -14.48 -3.63 6.97
CA GLY A 31 -15.27 -3.03 8.03
C GLY A 31 -15.61 -1.54 7.84
N ILE A 32 -15.20 -0.91 6.74
CA ILE A 32 -15.43 0.52 6.49
C ILE A 32 -16.84 0.72 5.92
N SER A 33 -17.62 1.55 6.56
CA SER A 33 -18.98 1.96 6.13
C SER A 33 -18.95 3.30 5.40
N GLN A 34 -20.09 3.68 4.83
CA GLN A 34 -20.25 5.00 4.23
C GLN A 34 -20.09 6.11 5.27
N ASP A 35 -20.67 5.95 6.45
CA ASP A 35 -20.59 6.95 7.53
C ASP A 35 -19.13 7.24 7.94
N ASP A 36 -18.24 6.23 7.84
CA ASP A 36 -16.82 6.40 8.16
C ASP A 36 -16.07 7.29 7.15
N THR A 37 -16.60 7.43 5.93
CA THR A 37 -15.91 8.09 4.82
C THR A 37 -16.65 9.29 4.24
N ASP A 38 -17.88 9.62 4.73
CA ASP A 38 -18.66 10.74 4.19
C ASP A 38 -17.92 12.08 4.27
N ASP A 39 -17.16 12.31 5.33
CA ASP A 39 -16.32 13.51 5.53
C ASP A 39 -14.84 13.30 5.15
N ALA A 40 -14.49 12.11 4.63
CA ALA A 40 -13.11 11.82 4.25
C ALA A 40 -12.70 12.55 2.96
N PRO A 41 -11.41 12.87 2.79
CA PRO A 41 -10.94 13.47 1.55
C PRO A 41 -11.06 12.50 0.37
N VAL A 42 -11.22 13.06 -0.83
CA VAL A 42 -11.21 12.29 -2.07
C VAL A 42 -9.81 11.76 -2.41
N PHE A 43 -9.73 10.72 -3.23
CA PHE A 43 -8.47 10.05 -3.57
C PHE A 43 -7.37 11.01 -4.07
N SER A 44 -7.68 11.92 -4.98
CA SER A 44 -6.67 12.85 -5.54
C SER A 44 -5.99 13.70 -4.46
N LYS A 45 -6.73 14.10 -3.44
CA LYS A 45 -6.18 14.85 -2.29
C LYS A 45 -5.29 13.96 -1.41
N VAL A 46 -5.75 12.75 -1.11
CA VAL A 46 -4.98 11.80 -0.29
C VAL A 46 -3.71 11.38 -1.01
N TRP A 47 -3.78 11.19 -2.33
CA TRP A 47 -2.60 10.85 -3.12
C TRP A 47 -1.56 11.96 -3.12
N GLN A 48 -1.99 13.21 -3.27
CA GLN A 48 -1.09 14.37 -3.14
C GLN A 48 -0.43 14.42 -1.76
N GLN A 49 -1.18 14.23 -0.68
CA GLN A 49 -0.64 14.19 0.68
C GLN A 49 0.38 13.05 0.86
N LEU A 50 0.15 11.90 0.24
CA LEU A 50 1.09 10.79 0.24
C LEU A 50 2.39 11.15 -0.50
N GLU A 51 2.29 11.78 -1.69
CA GLU A 51 3.46 12.25 -2.44
C GLU A 51 4.26 13.28 -1.66
N GLU A 52 3.60 14.25 -1.02
CA GLU A 52 4.23 15.24 -0.14
C GLU A 52 4.97 14.55 1.02
N ARG A 53 4.35 13.55 1.64
CA ARG A 53 4.97 12.80 2.73
C ARG A 53 6.16 11.96 2.27
N ILE A 54 6.08 11.34 1.10
CA ILE A 54 7.21 10.64 0.47
C ILE A 54 8.35 11.63 0.18
N ALA A 55 8.02 12.82 -0.34
CA ALA A 55 9.00 13.87 -0.61
C ALA A 55 9.75 14.28 0.65
N GLU A 56 9.06 14.53 1.76
CA GLU A 56 9.66 14.84 3.05
C GLU A 56 10.63 13.75 3.54
N VAL A 57 10.25 12.48 3.39
CA VAL A 57 11.03 11.34 3.88
C VAL A 57 12.28 11.06 3.03
N TYR A 58 12.16 11.15 1.70
CA TYR A 58 13.21 10.67 0.79
C TYR A 58 13.97 11.78 0.07
N PHE A 59 13.38 12.96 -0.07
CA PHE A 59 13.88 14.02 -0.96
C PHE A 59 13.93 15.40 -0.27
N SER A 60 14.17 15.44 1.04
CA SER A 60 14.23 16.67 1.84
C SER A 60 14.73 17.88 1.07
N ASP A 61 14.07 19.03 1.20
CA ASP A 61 14.43 20.31 0.59
C ASP A 61 14.24 20.44 -0.94
N GLN A 62 13.53 19.50 -1.58
CA GLN A 62 13.19 19.59 -2.99
C GLN A 62 11.70 19.91 -3.20
N GLU A 63 11.39 20.69 -4.22
CA GLU A 63 10.00 20.98 -4.60
C GLU A 63 9.31 19.73 -5.18
N LEU A 64 8.03 19.51 -4.82
CA LEU A 64 7.30 18.32 -5.19
C LEU A 64 7.22 18.11 -6.72
N ASP A 65 6.99 19.19 -7.47
CA ASP A 65 6.85 19.11 -8.93
C ASP A 65 8.15 18.65 -9.61
N ASP A 66 9.29 18.97 -9.04
CA ASP A 66 10.62 18.56 -9.55
C ASP A 66 10.92 17.09 -9.29
N ILE A 67 10.31 16.49 -8.26
CA ILE A 67 10.63 15.13 -7.79
C ILE A 67 9.54 14.09 -8.06
N ARG A 68 8.38 14.47 -8.57
CA ARG A 68 7.28 13.51 -8.87
C ARG A 68 7.72 12.33 -9.70
N TYR A 69 8.55 12.57 -10.71
CA TYR A 69 9.13 11.49 -11.51
C TYR A 69 10.02 10.57 -10.66
N GLN A 70 10.82 11.14 -9.75
CA GLN A 70 11.69 10.37 -8.85
C GLN A 70 10.86 9.56 -7.85
N ILE A 71 9.78 10.12 -7.30
CA ILE A 71 8.82 9.41 -6.45
C ILE A 71 8.25 8.19 -7.19
N ALA A 72 7.89 8.34 -8.45
CA ALA A 72 7.36 7.25 -9.26
C ALA A 72 8.39 6.12 -9.50
N THR A 73 9.69 6.40 -9.43
CA THR A 73 10.75 5.40 -9.59
C THR A 73 11.11 4.67 -8.30
N LEU A 74 10.62 5.11 -7.15
CA LEU A 74 10.80 4.39 -5.89
C LEU A 74 10.20 2.97 -5.96
N PRO A 75 10.77 1.99 -5.26
CA PRO A 75 10.17 0.67 -5.16
C PRO A 75 8.91 0.70 -4.30
N TYR A 76 7.77 0.37 -4.90
CA TYR A 76 6.53 0.11 -4.19
C TYR A 76 6.42 -1.38 -3.89
N VAL A 77 6.00 -1.74 -2.71
CA VAL A 77 5.93 -3.15 -2.30
C VAL A 77 4.51 -3.48 -1.85
N ALA A 78 3.97 -4.60 -2.30
CA ALA A 78 2.68 -5.10 -1.88
C ALA A 78 2.66 -6.63 -1.80
N HIS A 79 1.69 -7.19 -1.11
CA HIS A 79 1.47 -8.63 -1.05
C HIS A 79 0.35 -9.04 -2.01
N ASN A 80 0.70 -9.67 -3.14
CA ASN A 80 -0.11 -9.81 -4.34
C ASN A 80 -0.23 -8.47 -5.13
N ALA A 81 0.90 -7.87 -5.39
CA ALA A 81 1.07 -6.51 -5.94
C ALA A 81 0.25 -6.23 -7.21
N ARG A 82 -0.08 -7.26 -8.02
CA ARG A 82 -0.95 -7.08 -9.19
C ARG A 82 -2.34 -6.57 -8.85
N PHE A 83 -2.84 -6.94 -7.65
CA PHE A 83 -4.14 -6.46 -7.18
C PHE A 83 -4.06 -4.97 -6.84
N ASP A 84 -3.07 -4.56 -6.05
CA ASP A 84 -2.89 -3.17 -5.62
C ASP A 84 -2.60 -2.25 -6.82
N GLU A 85 -1.74 -2.68 -7.72
CA GLU A 85 -1.45 -1.97 -8.96
C GLU A 85 -2.71 -1.80 -9.82
N GLY A 86 -3.53 -2.86 -9.94
CA GLY A 86 -4.80 -2.83 -10.68
C GLY A 86 -5.79 -1.85 -10.07
N CYS A 87 -5.95 -1.83 -8.76
CA CYS A 87 -6.80 -0.88 -8.04
C CYS A 87 -6.29 0.55 -8.23
N LEU A 88 -4.98 0.76 -8.12
CA LEU A 88 -4.38 2.08 -8.29
C LEU A 88 -4.58 2.63 -9.71
N LYS A 89 -4.33 1.83 -10.74
CA LYS A 89 -4.61 2.20 -12.14
C LYS A 89 -6.07 2.55 -12.37
N ALA A 90 -6.98 1.79 -11.77
CA ALA A 90 -8.41 2.03 -11.91
C ALA A 90 -8.82 3.37 -11.28
N VAL A 91 -8.35 3.67 -10.07
CA VAL A 91 -8.70 4.92 -9.37
C VAL A 91 -8.06 6.14 -10.03
N PHE A 92 -6.82 6.04 -10.53
CA PHE A 92 -6.19 7.12 -11.31
C PHE A 92 -7.03 7.48 -12.53
N LYS A 93 -7.59 6.46 -13.23
CA LYS A 93 -8.49 6.68 -14.36
C LYS A 93 -9.79 7.39 -13.96
N VAL A 94 -10.39 7.03 -12.81
CA VAL A 94 -11.61 7.69 -12.31
C VAL A 94 -11.36 9.17 -12.09
N TYR A 95 -10.22 9.54 -11.52
CA TYR A 95 -9.85 10.94 -11.26
C TYR A 95 -9.14 11.64 -12.44
N GLN A 96 -9.05 11.00 -13.60
CA GLN A 96 -8.39 11.54 -14.80
C GLN A 96 -6.94 11.99 -14.51
N MET A 97 -6.26 11.25 -13.65
CA MET A 97 -4.86 11.47 -13.30
C MET A 97 -3.95 10.60 -14.17
N ASP A 98 -2.80 11.11 -14.55
CA ASP A 98 -1.80 10.34 -15.26
C ASP A 98 -1.17 9.32 -14.32
N TYR A 99 -1.12 8.05 -14.73
CA TYR A 99 -0.50 6.97 -13.96
C TYR A 99 0.98 6.84 -14.35
N PRO A 100 1.94 7.08 -13.43
CA PRO A 100 3.37 7.18 -13.77
C PRO A 100 4.11 5.83 -13.80
N ASP A 101 3.46 4.73 -14.10
CA ASP A 101 4.05 3.38 -14.19
C ASP A 101 4.92 3.01 -12.96
N TYR A 102 4.34 3.09 -11.77
CA TYR A 102 4.99 2.73 -10.50
C TYR A 102 5.60 1.32 -10.55
N ARG A 103 6.82 1.18 -10.01
CA ARG A 103 7.51 -0.11 -9.95
C ARG A 103 7.11 -0.90 -8.71
N PHE A 104 6.26 -1.91 -8.90
CA PHE A 104 5.83 -2.80 -7.82
C PHE A 104 6.72 -4.03 -7.67
N TYR A 105 7.02 -4.36 -6.41
CA TYR A 105 7.62 -5.62 -5.99
C TYR A 105 6.60 -6.44 -5.19
N ASP A 106 6.58 -7.75 -5.42
CA ASP A 106 5.53 -8.63 -4.90
C ASP A 106 6.07 -9.59 -3.85
N THR A 107 5.74 -9.35 -2.58
CA THR A 107 6.13 -10.22 -1.46
C THR A 107 5.45 -11.59 -1.50
N LEU A 108 4.28 -11.75 -2.14
CA LEU A 108 3.66 -13.06 -2.37
C LEU A 108 4.53 -13.94 -3.28
N THR A 109 5.00 -13.37 -4.37
CA THR A 109 5.90 -14.08 -5.29
C THR A 109 7.24 -14.39 -4.62
N ALA A 110 7.80 -13.44 -3.86
CA ALA A 110 9.03 -13.64 -3.10
C ALA A 110 8.87 -14.76 -2.06
N SER A 111 7.75 -14.78 -1.32
CA SER A 111 7.48 -15.81 -0.32
C SER A 111 7.36 -17.22 -0.93
N ARG A 112 6.69 -17.34 -2.09
CA ARG A 112 6.58 -18.61 -2.81
C ARG A 112 7.96 -19.14 -3.25
N ARG A 113 8.83 -18.23 -3.65
CA ARG A 113 10.21 -18.57 -4.05
C ARG A 113 11.04 -19.02 -2.85
N GLN A 114 10.93 -18.34 -1.72
CA GLN A 114 11.74 -18.58 -0.51
C GLN A 114 11.26 -19.81 0.26
N PHE A 115 9.96 -19.89 0.52
CA PHE A 115 9.40 -20.89 1.42
C PHE A 115 8.81 -22.11 0.70
N GLY A 116 8.39 -21.96 -0.57
CA GLY A 116 7.83 -23.08 -1.35
C GLY A 116 6.69 -23.79 -0.61
N GLN A 117 6.83 -25.07 -0.42
CA GLN A 117 5.84 -25.92 0.28
C GLN A 117 6.05 -25.99 1.80
N SER A 118 7.01 -25.28 2.36
CA SER A 118 7.25 -25.27 3.82
C SER A 118 6.18 -24.49 4.60
N LEU A 119 5.39 -23.65 3.93
CA LEU A 119 4.23 -22.98 4.50
C LEU A 119 2.92 -23.64 4.03
N PRO A 120 1.88 -23.65 4.89
CA PRO A 120 0.56 -24.20 4.53
C PRO A 120 -0.14 -23.37 3.45
N ASN A 121 0.14 -22.10 3.38
CA ASN A 121 -0.29 -21.13 2.37
C ASN A 121 0.63 -19.91 2.36
N HIS A 122 0.44 -19.01 1.37
CA HIS A 122 1.21 -17.77 1.26
C HIS A 122 0.32 -16.53 1.49
N GLN A 123 -0.65 -16.61 2.37
CA GLN A 123 -1.43 -15.44 2.78
C GLN A 123 -0.58 -14.50 3.64
N LEU A 124 -0.92 -13.22 3.64
CA LEU A 124 -0.13 -12.16 4.31
C LEU A 124 0.24 -12.52 5.75
N HIS A 125 -0.74 -12.92 6.57
CA HIS A 125 -0.52 -13.26 7.98
C HIS A 125 0.39 -14.49 8.16
N THR A 126 0.27 -15.49 7.28
CA THR A 126 1.11 -16.71 7.33
C THR A 126 2.56 -16.37 7.02
N VAL A 127 2.78 -15.56 5.98
CA VAL A 127 4.12 -15.16 5.57
C VAL A 127 4.73 -14.19 6.58
N ALA A 128 3.95 -13.25 7.12
CA ALA A 128 4.39 -12.33 8.16
C ALA A 128 4.91 -13.09 9.40
N ALA A 129 4.13 -14.07 9.89
CA ALA A 129 4.54 -14.93 11.00
C ALA A 129 5.82 -15.71 10.71
N ALA A 130 5.99 -16.24 9.49
CA ALA A 130 7.21 -16.93 9.08
C ALA A 130 8.43 -15.99 9.01
N CYS A 131 8.20 -14.70 8.77
CA CYS A 131 9.24 -13.65 8.81
C CYS A 131 9.44 -13.04 10.22
N GLY A 132 8.77 -13.57 11.24
CA GLY A 132 8.91 -13.11 12.64
C GLY A 132 8.05 -11.90 12.99
N TYR A 133 7.07 -11.55 12.18
CA TYR A 133 6.14 -10.43 12.40
C TYR A 133 4.74 -10.96 12.80
N ASP A 134 4.23 -10.53 13.94
CA ASP A 134 2.90 -10.89 14.46
C ASP A 134 1.87 -9.85 13.98
N LEU A 135 1.15 -10.18 12.89
CA LEU A 135 0.14 -9.31 12.32
C LEU A 135 -1.12 -9.31 13.19
N GLN A 136 -1.33 -8.21 13.89
CA GLN A 136 -2.57 -7.89 14.59
C GLN A 136 -3.52 -7.08 13.67
N ASN A 137 -4.83 -7.20 13.87
CA ASN A 137 -5.84 -6.45 13.11
C ASN A 137 -5.76 -6.66 11.58
N HIS A 138 -5.66 -7.90 11.14
CA HIS A 138 -5.72 -8.25 9.71
C HIS A 138 -6.95 -7.63 9.02
N HIS A 139 -6.78 -7.14 7.80
CA HIS A 139 -7.72 -6.32 7.01
C HIS A 139 -7.81 -4.85 7.43
N HIS A 140 -7.00 -4.38 8.39
CA HIS A 140 -6.76 -2.96 8.56
C HIS A 140 -5.58 -2.55 7.66
N ALA A 141 -5.82 -1.62 6.73
CA ALA A 141 -4.87 -1.30 5.66
C ALA A 141 -3.45 -0.95 6.15
N LEU A 142 -3.32 -0.18 7.25
CA LEU A 142 -2.02 0.16 7.81
C LEU A 142 -1.33 -1.07 8.41
N ALA A 143 -2.05 -1.91 9.16
CA ALA A 143 -1.49 -3.12 9.75
C ALA A 143 -1.00 -4.10 8.66
N ASP A 144 -1.78 -4.25 7.59
CA ASP A 144 -1.41 -5.08 6.43
C ASP A 144 -0.19 -4.50 5.70
N ALA A 145 -0.09 -3.18 5.56
CA ALA A 145 1.07 -2.51 4.97
C ALA A 145 2.34 -2.67 5.83
N GLU A 146 2.23 -2.59 7.16
CA GLU A 146 3.34 -2.83 8.10
C GLU A 146 3.83 -4.28 8.04
N ALA A 147 2.90 -5.24 8.00
CA ALA A 147 3.25 -6.66 7.80
C ALA A 147 3.94 -6.88 6.45
N CYS A 148 3.44 -6.25 5.39
CA CYS A 148 4.07 -6.31 4.06
C CYS A 148 5.48 -5.71 4.09
N ALA A 149 5.71 -4.61 4.79
CA ALA A 149 7.03 -4.00 4.97
C ALA A 149 7.99 -4.95 5.72
N ALA A 150 7.53 -5.60 6.80
CA ALA A 150 8.32 -6.59 7.53
C ALA A 150 8.72 -7.78 6.64
N ILE A 151 7.79 -8.30 5.83
CA ILE A 151 8.07 -9.36 4.86
C ILE A 151 9.09 -8.88 3.81
N ALA A 152 8.92 -7.67 3.29
CA ALA A 152 9.82 -7.12 2.30
C ALA A 152 11.27 -6.98 2.84
N LEU A 153 11.42 -6.49 4.06
CA LEU A 153 12.72 -6.37 4.73
C LEU A 153 13.40 -7.72 4.96
N TYR A 154 12.63 -8.80 5.04
CA TYR A 154 13.15 -10.15 5.21
C TYR A 154 13.47 -10.85 3.88
N LEU A 155 12.68 -10.59 2.80
CA LEU A 155 12.73 -11.38 1.55
C LEU A 155 13.31 -10.65 0.34
N LEU A 156 13.32 -9.30 0.35
CA LEU A 156 13.72 -8.47 -0.78
C LEU A 156 14.99 -7.67 -0.47
#